data_0cfd3ead682cb01eae56f915b873b3f6
#
_entry.id   0cfd3ead682cb01eae56f915b873b3f6
#
_cell.length_a   1.000
_cell.length_b   1.000
_cell.length_c   1.000
_cell.angle_alpha   90.00
_cell.angle_beta   90.00
_cell.angle_gamma   90.00
#
_symmetry.space_group_name_H-M   'P 1'
#
loop_
_entity.id
_entity.type
_entity.pdbx_description
1 polymer ?
#
loop_
_entity_poly.entity_id
_entity_poly.type
_entity_poly.pdbx_seq_one_letter_code
_entity_poly.pdbx_strand_id
1 'polypeptide(L)'
;MLWALLRTILALGVVLQPAVAAPVTVRDAFDRSVTVPAPPQRIVAIFASNVEMLAALGLADRIVGIESFTRYPPEVLGKPLVGGRLGFSVDEVVAQRPDLVVVTPSRQAANQLIDPMERLGIPIVVLLQRNVEEILANIRLLARVCGVAERGEELVAQLQARLDKVEQRVAGLKQPSVVMITGRLGNGLLLVTRPGTYTGDAIVRAGGRLAFDGGVIAQVSPEAIFNSDPDMLLFAGSEKDMKELIGRPGWSDMRAVKARRAHAVSRVELLIPGPRTIDGIEHLAAIFHPVVPSQ
;
A
#
# COMPACT_ATOMS: atom_id res chain seq x y z
N MET A 1 -13.76 -38.38 74.34
CA MET A 1 -12.50 -37.74 73.91
C MET A 1 -12.52 -37.71 72.38
N LEU A 2 -13.03 -36.62 71.77
CA LEU A 2 -13.08 -36.41 70.32
C LEU A 2 -11.91 -35.49 69.95
N TRP A 3 -10.99 -35.98 69.09
CA TRP A 3 -9.97 -35.15 68.47
C TRP A 3 -10.47 -34.72 67.09
N ALA A 4 -10.75 -33.39 67.00
CA ALA A 4 -11.06 -32.73 65.75
C ALA A 4 -9.75 -32.40 64.97
N LEU A 5 -9.51 -33.04 63.85
CA LEU A 5 -8.45 -32.70 62.90
C LEU A 5 -8.92 -31.54 62.00
N LEU A 6 -8.43 -30.33 62.30
CA LEU A 6 -8.60 -29.16 61.49
C LEU A 6 -7.63 -29.23 60.31
N ARG A 7 -8.10 -29.58 59.10
CA ARG A 7 -7.31 -29.53 57.85
C ARG A 7 -7.36 -28.10 57.29
N THR A 8 -6.30 -27.33 57.48
CA THR A 8 -6.08 -26.04 56.83
C THR A 8 -5.70 -26.28 55.38
N ILE A 9 -6.64 -26.01 54.44
CA ILE A 9 -6.36 -25.98 53.00
C ILE A 9 -5.71 -24.64 52.68
N LEU A 10 -4.41 -24.63 52.45
CA LEU A 10 -3.66 -23.49 51.95
C LEU A 10 -3.95 -23.38 50.45
N ALA A 11 -4.88 -22.51 50.05
CA ALA A 11 -5.12 -22.22 48.65
C ALA A 11 -3.95 -21.37 48.13
N LEU A 12 -3.06 -22.00 47.37
CA LEU A 12 -2.00 -21.32 46.63
C LEU A 12 -2.61 -20.56 45.48
N GLY A 13 -2.89 -19.28 45.67
CA GLY A 13 -3.34 -18.39 44.60
C GLY A 13 -2.23 -18.20 43.57
N VAL A 14 -2.32 -18.88 42.45
CA VAL A 14 -1.46 -18.60 41.30
C VAL A 14 -1.85 -17.22 40.74
N VAL A 15 -1.10 -16.18 41.10
CA VAL A 15 -1.19 -14.87 40.49
C VAL A 15 -0.62 -15.02 39.05
N LEU A 16 -1.51 -15.17 38.08
CA LEU A 16 -1.13 -15.04 36.66
C LEU A 16 -0.67 -13.59 36.46
N GLN A 17 0.63 -13.37 36.49
CA GLN A 17 1.21 -12.11 36.02
C GLN A 17 0.95 -12.02 34.51
N PRO A 18 0.36 -10.92 33.98
CA PRO A 18 0.26 -10.74 32.55
C PRO A 18 1.67 -10.80 31.95
N ALA A 19 1.90 -11.72 31.03
CA ALA A 19 3.17 -11.80 30.31
C ALA A 19 3.37 -10.47 29.57
N VAL A 20 4.29 -9.66 30.02
CA VAL A 20 4.71 -8.45 29.30
C VAL A 20 5.32 -8.95 27.99
N ALA A 21 4.69 -8.60 26.86
CA ALA A 21 5.19 -8.97 25.55
C ALA A 21 6.61 -8.40 25.38
N ALA A 22 7.52 -9.23 24.86
CA ALA A 22 8.91 -8.83 24.65
C ALA A 22 8.98 -7.70 23.61
N PRO A 23 9.91 -6.75 23.76
CA PRO A 23 10.16 -5.70 22.76
C PRO A 23 10.48 -6.32 21.39
N VAL A 24 9.96 -5.72 20.34
CA VAL A 24 10.22 -6.13 18.96
C VAL A 24 11.11 -5.09 18.29
N THR A 25 12.27 -5.51 17.80
CA THR A 25 13.15 -4.66 17.00
C THR A 25 13.04 -5.04 15.54
N VAL A 26 12.82 -4.05 14.68
CA VAL A 26 12.75 -4.20 13.23
C VAL A 26 13.70 -3.24 12.54
N ARG A 27 14.10 -3.57 11.31
CA ARG A 27 14.81 -2.66 10.42
C ARG A 27 13.80 -2.03 9.46
N ASP A 28 13.74 -0.71 9.44
CA ASP A 28 12.83 0.03 8.59
C ASP A 28 13.42 0.32 7.19
N ALA A 29 12.64 0.98 6.33
CA ALA A 29 13.04 1.27 4.95
C ALA A 29 14.21 2.28 4.82
N PHE A 30 14.59 2.95 5.90
CA PHE A 30 15.78 3.82 5.98
C PHE A 30 16.95 3.15 6.68
N ASP A 31 16.87 1.83 6.85
CA ASP A 31 17.91 1.01 7.45
C ASP A 31 18.16 1.28 8.95
N ARG A 32 17.16 1.92 9.62
CA ARG A 32 17.20 2.20 11.05
C ARG A 32 16.69 1.01 11.84
N SER A 33 17.34 0.73 12.99
CA SER A 33 16.82 -0.22 13.98
C SER A 33 15.78 0.48 14.85
N VAL A 34 14.52 0.08 14.74
CA VAL A 34 13.40 0.63 15.51
C VAL A 34 12.92 -0.42 16.50
N THR A 35 12.95 -0.10 17.78
CA THR A 35 12.46 -0.98 18.86
C THR A 35 11.10 -0.49 19.34
N VAL A 36 10.10 -1.37 19.27
CA VAL A 36 8.74 -1.15 19.81
C VAL A 36 8.62 -1.96 21.10
N PRO A 37 8.44 -1.29 22.26
CA PRO A 37 8.55 -1.94 23.59
C PRO A 37 7.49 -3.01 23.87
N ALA A 38 6.28 -2.82 23.31
CA ALA A 38 5.13 -3.73 23.44
C ALA A 38 4.24 -3.60 22.21
N PRO A 39 3.31 -4.54 21.94
CA PRO A 39 2.37 -4.42 20.84
C PRO A 39 1.57 -3.11 20.95
N PRO A 40 1.68 -2.22 19.94
CA PRO A 40 1.09 -0.89 20.01
C PRO A 40 -0.43 -0.96 20.05
N GLN A 41 -1.03 -0.07 20.84
CA GLN A 41 -2.47 0.10 20.97
C GLN A 41 -2.95 1.44 20.39
N ARG A 42 -2.04 2.37 20.13
CA ARG A 42 -2.34 3.71 19.62
C ARG A 42 -1.43 4.05 18.44
N ILE A 43 -1.88 3.71 17.24
CA ILE A 43 -1.09 3.82 16.02
C ILE A 43 -1.51 5.08 15.26
N VAL A 44 -0.57 5.96 14.95
CA VAL A 44 -0.76 6.99 13.95
C VAL A 44 -0.25 6.44 12.61
N ALA A 45 -1.14 6.35 11.62
CA ALA A 45 -0.84 5.81 10.30
C ALA A 45 -0.90 6.94 9.25
N ILE A 46 0.26 7.34 8.75
CA ILE A 46 0.40 8.39 7.76
C ILE A 46 0.61 7.75 6.38
N PHE A 47 -0.15 8.18 5.41
CA PHE A 47 -0.42 7.60 4.09
C PHE A 47 -1.47 6.46 4.09
N ALA A 48 -2.35 6.54 3.09
CA ALA A 48 -3.45 5.60 2.91
C ALA A 48 -3.00 4.14 2.83
N SER A 49 -1.83 3.87 2.20
CA SER A 49 -1.24 2.54 2.12
C SER A 49 -0.99 1.90 3.49
N ASN A 50 -0.48 2.67 4.45
CA ASN A 50 -0.21 2.18 5.80
C ASN A 50 -1.50 1.89 6.57
N VAL A 51 -2.51 2.75 6.38
CA VAL A 51 -3.85 2.55 6.96
C VAL A 51 -4.48 1.26 6.43
N GLU A 52 -4.39 1.02 5.12
CA GLU A 52 -4.95 -0.18 4.51
C GLU A 52 -4.26 -1.46 4.97
N MET A 53 -2.92 -1.46 5.05
CA MET A 53 -2.17 -2.62 5.55
C MET A 53 -2.51 -2.93 7.01
N LEU A 54 -2.58 -1.92 7.87
CA LEU A 54 -2.95 -2.10 9.28
C LEU A 54 -4.40 -2.59 9.43
N ALA A 55 -5.33 -2.03 8.67
CA ALA A 55 -6.72 -2.45 8.69
C ALA A 55 -6.89 -3.90 8.19
N ALA A 56 -6.20 -4.28 7.11
CA ALA A 56 -6.19 -5.66 6.62
C ALA A 56 -5.62 -6.67 7.63
N LEU A 57 -4.73 -6.22 8.52
CA LEU A 57 -4.26 -6.98 9.68
C LEU A 57 -5.26 -6.99 10.86
N GLY A 58 -6.45 -6.37 10.71
CA GLY A 58 -7.47 -6.29 11.76
C GLY A 58 -7.10 -5.32 12.88
N LEU A 59 -6.36 -4.25 12.57
CA LEU A 59 -5.84 -3.28 13.54
C LEU A 59 -6.49 -1.89 13.38
N ALA A 60 -7.60 -1.77 12.65
CA ALA A 60 -8.29 -0.50 12.41
C ALA A 60 -8.66 0.23 13.72
N ASP A 61 -9.06 -0.52 14.75
CA ASP A 61 -9.42 0.04 16.06
C ASP A 61 -8.24 0.67 16.79
N ARG A 62 -7.01 0.19 16.52
CA ARG A 62 -5.79 0.75 17.11
C ARG A 62 -5.31 2.02 16.42
N ILE A 63 -5.82 2.33 15.22
CA ILE A 63 -5.48 3.56 14.51
C ILE A 63 -6.16 4.74 15.20
N VAL A 64 -5.36 5.71 15.66
CA VAL A 64 -5.83 6.91 16.38
C VAL A 64 -5.62 8.20 15.60
N GLY A 65 -4.91 8.17 14.47
CA GLY A 65 -4.68 9.32 13.60
C GLY A 65 -4.35 8.89 12.18
N ILE A 66 -4.88 9.62 11.20
CA ILE A 66 -4.70 9.38 9.76
C ILE A 66 -4.42 10.68 9.02
N GLU A 67 -3.99 10.59 7.76
CA GLU A 67 -3.88 11.77 6.90
C GLU A 67 -5.21 12.10 6.20
N SER A 68 -5.36 13.35 5.74
CA SER A 68 -6.60 13.88 5.14
C SER A 68 -6.96 13.26 3.78
N PHE A 69 -6.04 12.51 3.13
CA PHE A 69 -6.28 11.83 1.86
C PHE A 69 -6.74 10.39 2.00
N THR A 70 -6.75 9.84 3.21
CA THR A 70 -7.29 8.51 3.48
C THR A 70 -8.77 8.46 3.13
N ARG A 71 -9.18 7.45 2.33
CA ARG A 71 -10.57 7.24 1.88
C ARG A 71 -11.06 5.82 2.14
N TYR A 72 -10.20 4.96 2.66
CA TYR A 72 -10.48 3.56 2.93
C TYR A 72 -9.54 3.06 4.05
N PRO A 73 -9.98 2.10 4.86
CA PRO A 73 -11.32 1.54 4.91
C PRO A 73 -12.31 2.46 5.68
N PRO A 74 -13.64 2.21 5.56
CA PRO A 74 -14.66 3.09 6.15
C PRO A 74 -14.53 3.32 7.66
N GLU A 75 -14.13 2.30 8.41
CA GLU A 75 -14.03 2.31 9.87
C GLU A 75 -12.98 3.29 10.42
N VAL A 76 -12.07 3.79 9.58
CA VAL A 76 -11.06 4.76 10.01
C VAL A 76 -11.40 6.20 9.61
N LEU A 77 -12.42 6.44 8.80
CA LEU A 77 -12.67 7.76 8.21
C LEU A 77 -13.06 8.85 9.22
N GLY A 78 -13.50 8.47 10.42
CA GLY A 78 -13.79 9.40 11.53
C GLY A 78 -12.61 9.69 12.45
N LYS A 79 -11.42 9.16 12.16
CA LYS A 79 -10.24 9.36 13.01
C LYS A 79 -9.65 10.77 12.85
N PRO A 80 -8.97 11.31 13.89
CA PRO A 80 -8.28 12.59 13.82
C PRO A 80 -7.30 12.71 12.64
N LEU A 81 -7.25 13.90 12.04
CA LEU A 81 -6.36 14.18 10.92
C LEU A 81 -5.02 14.75 11.43
N VAL A 82 -3.92 14.07 11.13
CA VAL A 82 -2.57 14.46 11.57
C VAL A 82 -1.69 15.02 10.45
N GLY A 83 -2.25 15.20 9.26
CA GLY A 83 -1.54 15.75 8.11
C GLY A 83 -2.43 15.90 6.88
N GLY A 84 -1.95 16.65 5.90
CA GLY A 84 -2.70 16.94 4.68
C GLY A 84 -1.83 17.62 3.61
N ARG A 85 -2.45 18.48 2.76
CA ARG A 85 -1.76 19.16 1.64
C ARG A 85 -0.52 19.95 2.04
N LEU A 86 -0.45 20.47 3.25
CA LEU A 86 0.66 21.28 3.75
C LEU A 86 1.75 20.46 4.45
N GLY A 87 1.63 19.14 4.47
CA GLY A 87 2.54 18.24 5.16
C GLY A 87 1.96 17.66 6.44
N PHE A 88 2.84 17.21 7.33
CA PHE A 88 2.48 16.59 8.60
C PHE A 88 2.62 17.61 9.73
N SER A 89 1.74 17.51 10.71
CA SER A 89 1.83 18.29 11.95
C SER A 89 2.36 17.39 13.06
N VAL A 90 3.56 17.69 13.55
CA VAL A 90 4.15 16.99 14.71
C VAL A 90 3.24 17.12 15.92
N ASP A 91 2.69 18.30 16.17
CA ASP A 91 1.80 18.57 17.31
C ASP A 91 0.52 17.73 17.23
N GLU A 92 -0.10 17.63 16.05
CA GLU A 92 -1.28 16.81 15.84
C GLU A 92 -0.98 15.32 16.02
N VAL A 93 0.19 14.84 15.57
CA VAL A 93 0.65 13.47 15.80
C VAL A 93 0.78 13.21 17.31
N VAL A 94 1.51 14.08 18.03
CA VAL A 94 1.75 13.96 19.48
C VAL A 94 0.46 14.06 20.28
N ALA A 95 -0.46 14.93 19.88
CA ALA A 95 -1.79 15.08 20.51
C ALA A 95 -2.58 13.75 20.53
N GLN A 96 -2.35 12.85 19.56
CA GLN A 96 -2.97 11.53 19.56
C GLN A 96 -2.33 10.56 20.59
N ARG A 97 -1.24 10.93 21.26
CA ARG A 97 -0.49 10.10 22.20
C ARG A 97 -0.21 8.70 21.64
N PRO A 98 0.44 8.61 20.46
CA PRO A 98 0.72 7.32 19.84
C PRO A 98 1.82 6.57 20.59
N ASP A 99 1.74 5.25 20.56
CA ASP A 99 2.80 4.34 20.94
C ASP A 99 3.53 3.73 19.73
N LEU A 100 3.05 4.05 18.52
CA LEU A 100 3.70 3.78 17.23
C LEU A 100 3.25 4.81 16.18
N VAL A 101 4.20 5.31 15.40
CA VAL A 101 3.93 6.05 14.17
C VAL A 101 4.40 5.22 12.97
N VAL A 102 3.56 5.07 11.95
CA VAL A 102 3.90 4.40 10.68
C VAL A 102 3.78 5.42 9.56
N VAL A 103 4.83 5.56 8.76
CA VAL A 103 4.89 6.60 7.73
C VAL A 103 5.55 6.10 6.45
N THR A 104 5.10 6.62 5.30
CA THR A 104 5.69 6.38 3.97
C THR A 104 5.99 7.72 3.29
N PRO A 105 7.02 8.45 3.69
CA PRO A 105 7.32 9.76 3.13
C PRO A 105 8.43 9.71 2.08
N SER A 106 8.62 10.85 1.37
CA SER A 106 9.95 11.12 0.80
C SER A 106 11.00 11.20 1.92
N ARG A 107 12.25 10.88 1.64
CA ARG A 107 13.32 10.93 2.65
C ARG A 107 13.39 12.28 3.38
N GLN A 108 13.22 13.40 2.65
CA GLN A 108 13.23 14.73 3.22
C GLN A 108 12.05 14.99 4.16
N ALA A 109 10.84 14.54 3.79
CA ALA A 109 9.65 14.69 4.65
C ALA A 109 9.70 13.75 5.87
N ALA A 110 10.36 12.60 5.76
CA ALA A 110 10.52 11.68 6.89
C ALA A 110 11.27 12.31 8.04
N ASN A 111 12.38 13.00 7.77
CA ASN A 111 13.22 13.59 8.82
C ASN A 111 12.46 14.65 9.64
N GLN A 112 11.45 15.31 9.07
CA GLN A 112 10.59 16.24 9.81
C GLN A 112 9.73 15.56 10.88
N LEU A 113 9.49 14.25 10.76
CA LEU A 113 8.78 13.46 11.77
C LEU A 113 9.72 12.60 12.61
N ILE A 114 10.74 12.00 12.00
CA ILE A 114 11.65 11.07 12.67
C ILE A 114 12.31 11.71 13.87
N ASP A 115 13.03 12.84 13.67
CA ASP A 115 13.78 13.50 14.73
C ASP A 115 12.90 13.94 15.92
N PRO A 116 11.71 14.56 15.72
CA PRO A 116 10.81 14.87 16.82
C PRO A 116 10.31 13.63 17.55
N MET A 117 9.91 12.57 16.84
CA MET A 117 9.40 11.34 17.45
C MET A 117 10.47 10.63 18.27
N GLU A 118 11.71 10.53 17.77
CA GLU A 118 12.83 9.95 18.49
C GLU A 118 13.14 10.71 19.78
N ARG A 119 13.15 12.07 19.73
CA ARG A 119 13.35 12.90 20.93
C ARG A 119 12.26 12.70 21.99
N LEU A 120 11.06 12.39 21.57
CA LEU A 120 9.91 12.11 22.46
C LEU A 120 9.83 10.65 22.90
N GLY A 121 10.73 9.79 22.40
CA GLY A 121 10.73 8.35 22.69
C GLY A 121 9.56 7.61 22.05
N ILE A 122 8.95 8.17 21.00
CA ILE A 122 7.84 7.56 20.26
C ILE A 122 8.42 6.76 19.09
N PRO A 123 8.26 5.42 19.05
CA PRO A 123 8.72 4.62 17.93
C PRO A 123 8.08 5.07 16.61
N ILE A 124 8.91 5.26 15.58
CA ILE A 124 8.47 5.58 14.24
C ILE A 124 9.09 4.63 13.23
N VAL A 125 8.23 3.92 12.47
CA VAL A 125 8.60 2.97 11.42
C VAL A 125 8.35 3.61 10.07
N VAL A 126 9.39 3.67 9.24
CA VAL A 126 9.32 4.15 7.85
C VAL A 126 9.16 2.96 6.93
N LEU A 127 8.15 3.02 6.05
CA LEU A 127 7.92 2.02 5.02
C LEU A 127 8.11 2.63 3.63
N LEU A 128 8.58 1.82 2.69
CA LEU A 128 8.59 2.12 1.25
C LEU A 128 7.95 0.96 0.50
N GLN A 129 7.27 1.27 -0.60
CA GLN A 129 6.61 0.27 -1.45
C GLN A 129 6.97 0.57 -2.91
N ARG A 130 8.09 0.02 -3.38
CA ARG A 130 8.57 0.18 -4.76
C ARG A 130 8.10 -0.92 -5.70
N ASN A 131 7.73 -2.07 -5.14
CA ASN A 131 7.25 -3.25 -5.83
C ASN A 131 6.28 -4.04 -4.94
N VAL A 132 5.69 -5.10 -5.47
CA VAL A 132 4.72 -5.93 -4.76
C VAL A 132 5.37 -6.72 -3.62
N GLU A 133 6.61 -7.19 -3.79
CA GLU A 133 7.35 -7.87 -2.72
C GLU A 133 7.51 -6.98 -1.49
N GLU A 134 7.84 -5.71 -1.68
CA GLU A 134 7.96 -4.76 -0.58
C GLU A 134 6.61 -4.50 0.11
N ILE A 135 5.49 -4.50 -0.62
CA ILE A 135 4.15 -4.42 -0.02
C ILE A 135 3.93 -5.63 0.91
N LEU A 136 4.20 -6.85 0.43
CA LEU A 136 4.04 -8.07 1.22
C LEU A 136 5.00 -8.12 2.42
N ALA A 137 6.25 -7.68 2.23
CA ALA A 137 7.23 -7.57 3.30
C ALA A 137 6.81 -6.57 4.39
N ASN A 138 6.23 -5.43 3.99
CA ASN A 138 5.73 -4.42 4.91
C ASN A 138 4.52 -4.92 5.72
N ILE A 139 3.63 -5.71 5.13
CA ILE A 139 2.54 -6.37 5.86
C ILE A 139 3.10 -7.28 6.95
N ARG A 140 4.12 -8.11 6.64
CA ARG A 140 4.80 -8.96 7.64
C ARG A 140 5.48 -8.13 8.73
N LEU A 141 6.17 -7.05 8.33
CA LEU A 141 6.85 -6.16 9.28
C LEU A 141 5.85 -5.54 10.25
N LEU A 142 4.76 -4.95 9.74
CA LEU A 142 3.71 -4.36 10.57
C LEU A 142 3.06 -5.40 11.47
N ALA A 143 2.78 -6.59 10.97
CA ALA A 143 2.19 -7.68 11.75
C ALA A 143 3.08 -8.08 12.94
N ARG A 144 4.40 -8.20 12.73
CA ARG A 144 5.38 -8.48 13.80
C ARG A 144 5.42 -7.37 14.84
N VAL A 145 5.56 -6.12 14.39
CA VAL A 145 5.60 -4.94 15.26
C VAL A 145 4.34 -4.81 16.10
N CYS A 146 3.18 -5.12 15.51
CA CYS A 146 1.88 -4.99 16.17
C CYS A 146 1.45 -6.23 16.99
N GLY A 147 2.30 -7.26 17.08
CA GLY A 147 2.03 -8.48 17.84
C GLY A 147 0.96 -9.40 17.24
N VAL A 148 0.82 -9.38 15.89
CA VAL A 148 -0.15 -10.19 15.13
C VAL A 148 0.54 -10.95 13.98
N ALA A 149 1.74 -11.47 14.24
CA ALA A 149 2.61 -12.08 13.23
C ALA A 149 1.91 -13.21 12.43
N GLU A 150 1.20 -14.10 13.08
CA GLU A 150 0.46 -15.20 12.42
C GLU A 150 -0.55 -14.66 11.41
N ARG A 151 -1.33 -13.63 11.79
CA ARG A 151 -2.30 -12.98 10.93
C ARG A 151 -1.64 -12.32 9.71
N GLY A 152 -0.43 -11.80 9.90
CA GLY A 152 0.40 -11.26 8.82
C GLY A 152 0.82 -12.32 7.82
N GLU A 153 1.28 -13.48 8.29
CA GLU A 153 1.67 -14.60 7.40
C GLU A 153 0.46 -15.17 6.66
N GLU A 154 -0.69 -15.32 7.32
CA GLU A 154 -1.93 -15.76 6.68
C GLU A 154 -2.38 -14.80 5.57
N LEU A 155 -2.38 -13.48 5.84
CA LEU A 155 -2.75 -12.47 4.85
C LEU A 155 -1.78 -12.51 3.65
N VAL A 156 -0.49 -12.54 3.91
CA VAL A 156 0.51 -12.59 2.83
C VAL A 156 0.42 -13.88 2.03
N ALA A 157 0.20 -15.03 2.66
CA ALA A 157 0.01 -16.29 1.95
C ALA A 157 -1.22 -16.25 1.01
N GLN A 158 -2.33 -15.64 1.46
CA GLN A 158 -3.53 -15.45 0.62
C GLN A 158 -3.25 -14.54 -0.58
N LEU A 159 -2.59 -13.39 -0.36
CA LEU A 159 -2.24 -12.45 -1.42
C LEU A 159 -1.26 -13.06 -2.43
N GLN A 160 -0.24 -13.78 -1.94
CA GLN A 160 0.74 -14.47 -2.79
C GLN A 160 0.08 -15.55 -3.64
N ALA A 161 -0.81 -16.37 -3.06
CA ALA A 161 -1.52 -17.40 -3.82
C ALA A 161 -2.40 -16.84 -4.95
N ARG A 162 -2.96 -15.63 -4.76
CA ARG A 162 -3.70 -14.91 -5.81
C ARG A 162 -2.75 -14.42 -6.91
N LEU A 163 -1.62 -13.85 -6.52
CA LEU A 163 -0.59 -13.37 -7.44
C LEU A 163 -0.03 -14.52 -8.30
N ASP A 164 0.31 -15.66 -7.67
CA ASP A 164 0.82 -16.84 -8.36
C ASP A 164 -0.17 -17.35 -9.41
N LYS A 165 -1.48 -17.31 -9.13
CA LYS A 165 -2.52 -17.68 -10.11
C LYS A 165 -2.54 -16.74 -11.32
N VAL A 166 -2.34 -15.44 -11.09
CA VAL A 166 -2.26 -14.47 -12.21
C VAL A 166 -1.02 -14.76 -13.04
N GLU A 167 0.14 -14.89 -12.41
CA GLU A 167 1.41 -15.13 -13.08
C GLU A 167 1.38 -16.44 -13.90
N GLN A 168 0.81 -17.51 -13.34
CA GLN A 168 0.61 -18.76 -14.07
C GLN A 168 -0.31 -18.59 -15.27
N ARG A 169 -1.40 -17.82 -15.14
CA ARG A 169 -2.37 -17.59 -16.22
C ARG A 169 -1.76 -16.82 -17.40
N VAL A 170 -0.86 -15.87 -17.12
CA VAL A 170 -0.27 -15.02 -18.15
C VAL A 170 1.07 -15.52 -18.67
N ALA A 171 1.63 -16.58 -18.06
CA ALA A 171 2.91 -17.16 -18.45
C ALA A 171 2.92 -17.60 -19.91
N GLY A 172 3.92 -17.16 -20.66
CA GLY A 172 4.07 -17.51 -22.08
C GLY A 172 3.13 -16.77 -23.05
N LEU A 173 2.21 -15.94 -22.54
CA LEU A 173 1.36 -15.13 -23.40
C LEU A 173 2.11 -13.92 -23.96
N LYS A 174 1.66 -13.43 -25.14
CA LYS A 174 2.22 -12.22 -25.74
C LYS A 174 1.99 -11.01 -24.84
N GLN A 175 3.04 -10.37 -24.40
CA GLN A 175 2.99 -9.20 -23.53
C GLN A 175 2.64 -7.92 -24.33
N PRO A 176 1.47 -7.29 -24.17
CA PRO A 176 1.19 -6.00 -24.78
C PRO A 176 2.10 -4.91 -24.22
N SER A 177 2.50 -3.95 -25.07
CA SER A 177 3.13 -2.72 -24.60
C SER A 177 2.07 -1.79 -24.03
N VAL A 178 2.34 -1.27 -22.81
CA VAL A 178 1.36 -0.54 -22.01
C VAL A 178 1.90 0.84 -21.65
N VAL A 179 1.11 1.88 -21.90
CA VAL A 179 1.25 3.18 -21.23
C VAL A 179 0.13 3.31 -20.22
N MET A 180 0.46 3.53 -18.95
CA MET A 180 -0.53 3.90 -17.93
C MET A 180 -0.29 5.34 -17.48
N ILE A 181 -1.28 6.19 -17.74
CA ILE A 181 -1.30 7.58 -17.29
C ILE A 181 -1.85 7.60 -15.87
N THR A 182 -1.07 8.13 -14.93
CA THR A 182 -1.41 8.20 -13.50
C THR A 182 -1.86 9.58 -13.06
N GLY A 183 -1.64 10.60 -13.89
CA GLY A 183 -2.06 11.97 -13.62
C GLY A 183 -1.82 12.93 -14.79
N ARG A 184 -2.42 14.12 -14.67
CA ARG A 184 -2.26 15.24 -15.61
C ARG A 184 -1.65 16.42 -14.86
N LEU A 185 -0.69 17.08 -15.46
CA LEU A 185 -0.06 18.28 -14.92
C LEU A 185 -0.63 19.55 -15.57
N GLY A 186 -0.57 20.66 -14.83
CA GLY A 186 -1.11 21.95 -15.31
C GLY A 186 -0.37 22.53 -16.53
N ASN A 187 0.85 22.04 -16.80
CA ASN A 187 1.68 22.43 -17.97
C ASN A 187 1.44 21.54 -19.22
N GLY A 188 0.41 20.70 -19.21
CA GLY A 188 0.07 19.81 -20.31
C GLY A 188 0.83 18.48 -20.33
N LEU A 189 1.83 18.29 -19.48
CA LEU A 189 2.51 17.02 -19.33
C LEU A 189 1.65 15.99 -18.59
N LEU A 190 1.95 14.72 -18.81
CA LEU A 190 1.27 13.59 -18.20
C LEU A 190 2.24 12.82 -17.30
N LEU A 191 1.74 12.38 -16.16
CA LEU A 191 2.45 11.43 -15.33
C LEU A 191 2.16 10.03 -15.84
N VAL A 192 3.22 9.26 -16.08
CA VAL A 192 3.10 7.86 -16.54
C VAL A 192 3.82 6.91 -15.60
N THR A 193 3.35 5.68 -15.58
CA THR A 193 4.00 4.58 -14.88
C THR A 193 5.36 4.29 -15.50
N ARG A 194 6.34 3.97 -14.66
CA ARG A 194 7.72 3.67 -15.04
C ARG A 194 8.26 2.43 -14.32
N PRO A 195 9.35 1.83 -14.80
CA PRO A 195 10.08 0.79 -14.07
C PRO A 195 10.50 1.23 -12.67
N GLY A 196 10.64 0.27 -11.75
CA GLY A 196 11.06 0.54 -10.37
C GLY A 196 9.97 1.19 -9.50
N THR A 197 8.71 1.13 -9.94
CA THR A 197 7.54 1.52 -9.15
C THR A 197 6.60 0.32 -9.00
N TYR A 198 5.85 0.28 -7.88
CA TYR A 198 4.87 -0.80 -7.65
C TYR A 198 3.78 -0.87 -8.73
N THR A 199 3.42 0.26 -9.34
CA THR A 199 2.51 0.29 -10.50
C THR A 199 3.13 -0.30 -11.75
N GLY A 200 4.43 -0.09 -11.97
CA GLY A 200 5.18 -0.72 -13.06
C GLY A 200 5.31 -2.22 -12.85
N ASP A 201 5.61 -2.65 -11.64
CA ASP A 201 5.65 -4.05 -11.24
C ASP A 201 4.28 -4.73 -11.42
N ALA A 202 3.19 -4.04 -11.04
CA ALA A 202 1.83 -4.54 -11.24
C ALA A 202 1.49 -4.80 -12.73
N ILE A 203 1.91 -3.91 -13.65
CA ILE A 203 1.73 -4.11 -15.09
C ILE A 203 2.51 -5.35 -15.57
N VAL A 204 3.76 -5.51 -15.12
CA VAL A 204 4.61 -6.65 -15.53
C VAL A 204 4.02 -7.97 -15.01
N ARG A 205 3.61 -8.03 -13.75
CA ARG A 205 2.98 -9.23 -13.15
C ARG A 205 1.65 -9.59 -13.78
N ALA A 206 0.93 -8.59 -14.27
CA ALA A 206 -0.30 -8.80 -15.04
C ALA A 206 -0.05 -9.28 -16.48
N GLY A 207 1.21 -9.52 -16.87
CA GLY A 207 1.58 -10.00 -18.22
C GLY A 207 1.68 -8.90 -19.27
N GLY A 208 1.85 -7.63 -18.86
CA GLY A 208 2.15 -6.51 -19.75
C GLY A 208 3.64 -6.16 -19.73
N ARG A 209 4.07 -5.29 -20.65
CA ARG A 209 5.38 -4.63 -20.61
C ARG A 209 5.21 -3.12 -20.70
N LEU A 210 6.04 -2.37 -20.00
CA LEU A 210 5.99 -0.92 -20.08
C LEU A 210 6.45 -0.42 -21.44
N ALA A 211 5.74 0.53 -22.03
CA ALA A 211 6.13 1.18 -23.29
C ALA A 211 7.31 2.15 -23.08
N PHE A 212 7.45 2.68 -21.85
CA PHE A 212 8.59 3.50 -21.42
C PHE A 212 9.43 2.68 -20.43
N ASP A 213 10.58 2.20 -20.87
CA ASP A 213 11.51 1.34 -20.10
C ASP A 213 12.70 2.10 -19.52
N GLY A 214 12.92 3.34 -19.92
CA GLY A 214 14.03 4.18 -19.49
C GLY A 214 13.61 5.52 -18.91
N GLY A 215 14.43 6.01 -17.97
CA GLY A 215 14.36 7.36 -17.46
C GLY A 215 13.83 7.52 -16.03
N VAL A 216 14.42 8.51 -15.34
CA VAL A 216 14.06 8.91 -13.98
C VAL A 216 12.75 9.72 -13.97
N ILE A 217 12.32 10.22 -15.13
CA ILE A 217 11.25 11.20 -15.24
C ILE A 217 9.94 10.49 -15.60
N ALA A 218 8.97 10.54 -14.67
CA ALA A 218 7.62 10.04 -14.88
C ALA A 218 6.74 11.01 -15.71
N GLN A 219 7.29 12.14 -16.16
CA GLN A 219 6.56 13.18 -16.88
C GLN A 219 6.89 13.10 -18.36
N VAL A 220 5.85 12.94 -19.18
CA VAL A 220 5.99 12.87 -20.65
C VAL A 220 4.99 13.80 -21.34
N SER A 221 5.35 14.25 -22.53
CA SER A 221 4.39 14.98 -23.36
C SER A 221 3.42 14.01 -24.06
N PRO A 222 2.25 14.47 -24.50
CA PRO A 222 1.34 13.66 -25.32
C PRO A 222 2.03 13.08 -26.57
N GLU A 223 2.89 13.85 -27.23
CA GLU A 223 3.63 13.43 -28.43
C GLU A 223 4.56 12.24 -28.15
N ALA A 224 5.18 12.20 -26.96
CA ALA A 224 6.00 11.05 -26.58
C ALA A 224 5.16 9.77 -26.43
N ILE A 225 3.92 9.89 -25.96
CA ILE A 225 2.96 8.77 -25.89
C ILE A 225 2.54 8.36 -27.30
N PHE A 226 2.24 9.31 -28.20
CA PHE A 226 1.89 8.99 -29.58
C PHE A 226 3.04 8.26 -30.30
N ASN A 227 4.28 8.75 -30.13
CA ASN A 227 5.46 8.16 -30.75
C ASN A 227 5.79 6.76 -30.19
N SER A 228 5.41 6.45 -28.94
CA SER A 228 5.61 5.12 -28.35
C SER A 228 4.66 4.07 -28.91
N ASP A 229 3.54 4.50 -29.54
CA ASP A 229 2.45 3.69 -30.11
C ASP A 229 2.16 2.41 -29.32
N PRO A 230 1.71 2.52 -28.06
CA PRO A 230 1.49 1.37 -27.20
C PRO A 230 0.37 0.46 -27.72
N ASP A 231 0.46 -0.84 -27.38
CA ASP A 231 -0.64 -1.78 -27.65
C ASP A 231 -1.86 -1.48 -26.79
N MET A 232 -1.64 -0.91 -25.59
CA MET A 232 -2.70 -0.56 -24.63
C MET A 232 -2.44 0.80 -23.99
N LEU A 233 -3.51 1.57 -23.84
CA LEU A 233 -3.53 2.85 -23.14
C LEU A 233 -4.39 2.71 -21.87
N LEU A 234 -3.80 2.89 -20.70
CA LEU A 234 -4.51 2.89 -19.43
C LEU A 234 -4.54 4.30 -18.84
N PHE A 235 -5.63 4.64 -18.19
CA PHE A 235 -5.77 5.87 -17.43
C PHE A 235 -6.24 5.55 -16.01
N ALA A 236 -5.42 5.84 -15.01
CA ALA A 236 -5.80 5.66 -13.61
C ALA A 236 -6.78 6.78 -13.21
N GLY A 237 -8.07 6.52 -13.33
CA GLY A 237 -9.13 7.51 -13.10
C GLY A 237 -10.51 7.01 -13.53
N SER A 238 -11.42 7.96 -13.77
CA SER A 238 -12.77 7.61 -14.19
C SER A 238 -12.87 7.36 -15.70
N GLU A 239 -13.89 6.58 -16.10
CA GLU A 239 -14.27 6.42 -17.51
C GLU A 239 -14.56 7.76 -18.21
N LYS A 240 -15.12 8.72 -17.47
CA LYS A 240 -15.36 10.07 -17.99
C LYS A 240 -14.05 10.76 -18.35
N ASP A 241 -13.06 10.73 -17.45
CA ASP A 241 -11.76 11.35 -17.69
C ASP A 241 -11.01 10.68 -18.84
N MET A 242 -11.13 9.36 -18.95
CA MET A 242 -10.56 8.61 -20.07
C MET A 242 -11.19 9.02 -21.38
N LYS A 243 -12.53 9.06 -21.48
CA LYS A 243 -13.26 9.50 -22.70
C LYS A 243 -12.89 10.92 -23.08
N GLU A 244 -12.79 11.83 -22.12
CA GLU A 244 -12.34 13.21 -22.36
C GLU A 244 -10.92 13.25 -22.93
N LEU A 245 -10.02 12.42 -22.42
CA LEU A 245 -8.64 12.36 -22.90
C LEU A 245 -8.56 11.86 -24.34
N ILE A 246 -9.17 10.71 -24.65
CA ILE A 246 -9.09 10.11 -25.98
C ILE A 246 -9.89 10.86 -27.04
N GLY A 247 -10.83 11.74 -26.64
CA GLY A 247 -11.57 12.65 -27.54
C GLY A 247 -10.77 13.86 -28.02
N ARG A 248 -9.58 14.13 -27.45
CA ARG A 248 -8.72 15.25 -27.83
C ARG A 248 -7.99 14.96 -29.15
N PRO A 249 -7.63 16.00 -29.94
CA PRO A 249 -6.87 15.83 -31.17
C PRO A 249 -5.58 15.00 -30.94
N GLY A 250 -5.30 14.08 -31.86
CA GLY A 250 -4.16 13.16 -31.83
C GLY A 250 -4.41 11.86 -31.03
N TRP A 251 -5.21 11.90 -29.97
CA TRP A 251 -5.48 10.70 -29.15
C TRP A 251 -6.37 9.69 -29.87
N SER A 252 -7.40 10.18 -30.57
CA SER A 252 -8.30 9.33 -31.35
C SER A 252 -7.61 8.57 -32.50
N ASP A 253 -6.43 9.03 -32.91
CA ASP A 253 -5.66 8.42 -33.97
C ASP A 253 -4.75 7.30 -33.54
N MET A 254 -4.49 7.17 -32.25
CA MET A 254 -3.66 6.12 -31.70
C MET A 254 -4.22 4.72 -31.99
N ARG A 255 -3.34 3.78 -32.30
CA ARG A 255 -3.70 2.37 -32.58
C ARG A 255 -4.46 1.73 -31.42
N ALA A 256 -4.03 1.96 -30.17
CA ALA A 256 -4.71 1.46 -28.98
C ALA A 256 -6.16 1.97 -28.88
N VAL A 257 -6.41 3.24 -29.22
CA VAL A 257 -7.75 3.84 -29.18
C VAL A 257 -8.64 3.28 -30.30
N LYS A 258 -8.13 3.23 -31.53
CA LYS A 258 -8.84 2.64 -32.69
C LYS A 258 -9.18 1.17 -32.48
N ALA A 259 -8.30 0.43 -31.81
CA ALA A 259 -8.50 -0.98 -31.47
C ALA A 259 -9.37 -1.20 -30.22
N ARG A 260 -9.92 -0.14 -29.59
CA ARG A 260 -10.68 -0.18 -28.35
C ARG A 260 -9.89 -0.80 -27.16
N ARG A 261 -8.59 -0.55 -27.14
CA ARG A 261 -7.64 -1.00 -26.10
C ARG A 261 -7.19 0.16 -25.20
N ALA A 262 -8.10 1.10 -24.98
CA ALA A 262 -7.93 2.23 -24.08
C ALA A 262 -8.94 2.08 -22.92
N HIS A 263 -8.43 1.95 -21.70
CA HIS A 263 -9.25 1.61 -20.53
C HIS A 263 -8.97 2.54 -19.35
N ALA A 264 -10.03 2.94 -18.64
CA ALA A 264 -9.90 3.49 -17.31
C ALA A 264 -9.62 2.36 -16.31
N VAL A 265 -8.75 2.62 -15.36
CA VAL A 265 -8.37 1.66 -14.30
C VAL A 265 -8.47 2.31 -12.92
N SER A 266 -8.67 1.49 -11.91
CA SER A 266 -8.90 1.94 -10.53
C SER A 266 -7.66 2.63 -9.95
N ARG A 267 -7.81 3.89 -9.54
CA ARG A 267 -6.76 4.62 -8.81
C ARG A 267 -6.47 3.99 -7.45
N VAL A 268 -7.50 3.51 -6.78
CA VAL A 268 -7.35 2.98 -5.42
C VAL A 268 -6.61 1.65 -5.38
N GLU A 269 -6.73 0.85 -6.43
CA GLU A 269 -6.00 -0.42 -6.56
C GLU A 269 -4.58 -0.23 -7.07
N LEU A 270 -4.36 0.75 -7.95
CA LEU A 270 -3.09 0.89 -8.67
C LEU A 270 -2.25 2.10 -8.24
N LEU A 271 -2.80 3.05 -7.47
CA LEU A 271 -2.03 4.22 -6.99
C LEU A 271 -1.91 4.29 -5.46
N ILE A 272 -2.41 3.28 -4.74
CA ILE A 272 -2.22 3.13 -3.29
C ILE A 272 -1.60 1.76 -3.06
N PRO A 273 -0.28 1.69 -2.78
CA PRO A 273 0.43 0.41 -2.65
C PRO A 273 0.03 -0.31 -1.34
N GLY A 274 -0.83 -1.29 -1.46
CA GLY A 274 -1.38 -2.05 -0.34
C GLY A 274 -1.97 -3.39 -0.79
N PRO A 275 -2.75 -4.06 0.05
CA PRO A 275 -3.36 -5.35 -0.29
C PRO A 275 -4.19 -5.33 -1.57
N ARG A 276 -4.87 -4.20 -1.86
CA ARG A 276 -5.69 -4.02 -3.07
C ARG A 276 -4.88 -3.90 -4.36
N THR A 277 -3.56 -3.74 -4.29
CA THR A 277 -2.71 -3.82 -5.50
C THR A 277 -2.83 -5.17 -6.19
N ILE A 278 -3.11 -6.24 -5.44
CA ILE A 278 -3.33 -7.58 -6.02
C ILE A 278 -4.65 -7.62 -6.80
N ASP A 279 -5.72 -6.96 -6.31
CA ASP A 279 -6.97 -6.80 -7.07
C ASP A 279 -6.70 -6.08 -8.40
N GLY A 280 -5.90 -5.00 -8.35
CA GLY A 280 -5.47 -4.27 -9.54
C GLY A 280 -4.70 -5.12 -10.54
N ILE A 281 -3.80 -6.01 -10.08
CA ILE A 281 -3.05 -6.94 -10.94
C ILE A 281 -4.01 -7.95 -11.60
N GLU A 282 -4.96 -8.51 -10.86
CA GLU A 282 -5.99 -9.41 -11.41
C GLU A 282 -6.81 -8.73 -12.50
N HIS A 283 -7.26 -7.48 -12.25
CA HIS A 283 -8.01 -6.70 -13.22
C HIS A 283 -7.17 -6.35 -14.46
N LEU A 284 -5.92 -5.93 -14.28
CA LEU A 284 -5.02 -5.68 -15.41
C LEU A 284 -4.80 -6.93 -16.25
N ALA A 285 -4.58 -8.08 -15.62
CA ALA A 285 -4.39 -9.33 -16.33
C ALA A 285 -5.64 -9.75 -17.14
N ALA A 286 -6.84 -9.44 -16.64
CA ALA A 286 -8.08 -9.65 -17.39
C ALA A 286 -8.21 -8.70 -18.59
N ILE A 287 -7.75 -7.45 -18.46
CA ILE A 287 -7.73 -6.46 -19.54
C ILE A 287 -6.69 -6.86 -20.61
N PHE A 288 -5.50 -7.29 -20.20
CA PHE A 288 -4.41 -7.63 -21.13
C PHE A 288 -4.68 -8.92 -21.89
N HIS A 289 -5.28 -9.90 -21.21
CA HIS A 289 -5.49 -11.26 -21.68
C HIS A 289 -6.96 -11.68 -21.43
N PRO A 290 -7.92 -11.08 -22.15
CA PRO A 290 -9.33 -11.43 -21.99
C PRO A 290 -9.54 -12.92 -22.35
N VAL A 291 -10.27 -13.63 -21.49
CA VAL A 291 -10.71 -14.99 -21.82
C VAL A 291 -11.74 -14.88 -22.93
N VAL A 292 -11.39 -15.34 -24.12
CA VAL A 292 -12.37 -15.50 -25.19
C VAL A 292 -13.22 -16.71 -24.84
N PRO A 293 -14.56 -16.57 -24.66
CA PRO A 293 -15.39 -17.74 -24.44
C PRO A 293 -15.21 -18.70 -25.63
N SER A 294 -14.88 -19.95 -25.36
CA SER A 294 -14.92 -20.98 -26.39
C SER A 294 -16.35 -21.07 -26.96
N GLN A 295 -16.48 -20.79 -28.26
CA GLN A 295 -17.73 -20.95 -28.98
C GLN A 295 -18.16 -22.42 -29.03
#